data_3ef1d44ba1a49a2d55fc54c6545ceb36
#
_entry.id   3ef1d44ba1a49a2d55fc54c6545ceb36
#
_cell.length_a   1.000
_cell.length_b   1.000
_cell.length_c   1.000
_cell.angle_alpha   90.00
_cell.angle_beta   90.00
_cell.angle_gamma   90.00
#
_symmetry.space_group_name_H-M   'P 1'
#
loop_
_entity.id
_entity.type
_entity.pdbx_description
1 polymer ?
#
loop_
_entity_poly.entity_id
_entity_poly.type
_entity_poly.pdbx_seq_one_letter_code
_entity_poly.pdbx_strand_id
1 'polypeptide(L)'
;MKYEVRCSACGQTSHNLLYFQCSSCGKPLDMQLHFDFETRKICRNDFSVWRYRRFFPYVNRDEIITLGEGWTPLVRLSDSVHVKLESLNPTGSFKDRGSTVLISAIHELIKRKRGYISEDSSGNAGASMAAYATRAGLKAKIYVPENVSGPKYTQIQSYGAEIVKVAGSRGKVAEKACKQEPRKFYVGHILHPLFRDGIRSLSYEIAEQLDWEIPDRIYLPVSAGTLMLGVISGFKHLADSNVTKSTPKIVTCQTRQVSPLYHRVKNLSYTPPDEVTSIADALVSVNPPLLELMAKNLREVKGGAVMVEEEEILEAFKELAMKGFFVEPSSAVAYAAYTKQVMNKETSSDSNVVIILTGTGLKTTLRSK
;
A
#
# COMPACT_ATOMS: atom_id res chain seq x y z
N MET A 1 13.33 -16.36 -17.76
CA MET A 1 13.27 -14.93 -17.35
C MET A 1 12.79 -14.90 -15.91
N LYS A 2 13.28 -13.99 -15.06
CA LYS A 2 12.98 -14.03 -13.61
C LYS A 2 11.65 -13.40 -13.22
N TYR A 3 11.05 -12.58 -14.08
CA TYR A 3 9.77 -11.91 -13.82
C TYR A 3 9.06 -11.57 -15.12
N GLU A 4 7.76 -11.36 -15.02
CA GLU A 4 6.92 -10.75 -16.06
C GLU A 4 5.82 -9.90 -15.42
N VAL A 5 5.31 -8.95 -16.18
CA VAL A 5 4.11 -8.19 -15.83
C VAL A 5 2.95 -8.77 -16.61
N ARG A 6 1.92 -9.28 -15.91
CA ARG A 6 0.81 -10.03 -16.51
C ARG A 6 -0.52 -9.32 -16.28
N CYS A 7 -1.34 -9.27 -17.31
CA CYS A 7 -2.70 -8.75 -17.19
C CYS A 7 -3.57 -9.69 -16.35
N SER A 8 -4.25 -9.14 -15.34
CA SER A 8 -5.12 -9.89 -14.44
C SER A 8 -6.40 -10.42 -15.13
N ALA A 9 -6.77 -9.88 -16.29
CA ALA A 9 -7.98 -10.25 -17.03
C ALA A 9 -7.71 -11.10 -18.28
N CYS A 10 -6.89 -10.62 -19.22
CA CYS A 10 -6.67 -11.32 -20.48
C CYS A 10 -5.39 -12.18 -20.52
N GLY A 11 -4.58 -12.14 -19.46
CA GLY A 11 -3.36 -12.93 -19.34
C GLY A 11 -2.18 -12.46 -20.19
N GLN A 12 -2.31 -11.39 -20.96
CA GLN A 12 -1.21 -10.83 -21.75
C GLN A 12 -0.05 -10.43 -20.86
N THR A 13 1.17 -10.78 -21.29
CA THR A 13 2.41 -10.47 -20.56
C THR A 13 3.17 -9.34 -21.24
N SER A 14 3.97 -8.62 -20.44
CA SER A 14 4.87 -7.56 -20.89
C SER A 14 6.10 -7.50 -19.99
N HIS A 15 7.19 -6.96 -20.53
CA HIS A 15 8.41 -6.63 -19.78
C HIS A 15 8.65 -5.11 -19.73
N ASN A 16 7.71 -4.32 -20.26
CA ASN A 16 7.81 -2.87 -20.20
C ASN A 16 7.42 -2.36 -18.81
N LEU A 17 8.41 -1.94 -18.05
CA LEU A 17 8.25 -1.45 -16.68
C LEU A 17 7.51 -0.10 -16.58
N LEU A 18 7.25 0.57 -17.68
CA LEU A 18 6.50 1.83 -17.73
C LEU A 18 4.97 1.61 -17.91
N TYR A 19 4.54 0.36 -18.10
CA TYR A 19 3.11 0.07 -18.23
C TYR A 19 2.45 -0.03 -16.85
N PHE A 20 1.39 0.72 -16.67
CA PHE A 20 0.55 0.68 -15.48
C PHE A 20 -0.78 -0.04 -15.69
N GLN A 21 -1.13 -0.31 -16.96
CA GLN A 21 -2.32 -1.08 -17.36
C GLN A 21 -2.04 -1.86 -18.65
N CYS A 22 -2.85 -2.87 -18.90
CA CYS A 22 -2.72 -3.73 -20.10
C CYS A 22 -2.94 -2.92 -21.37
N SER A 23 -2.02 -3.04 -22.33
CA SER A 23 -2.12 -2.35 -23.62
C SER A 23 -3.26 -2.87 -24.50
N SER A 24 -3.74 -4.12 -24.27
CA SER A 24 -4.81 -4.74 -25.08
C SER A 24 -6.21 -4.51 -24.51
N CYS A 25 -6.39 -4.56 -23.18
CA CYS A 25 -7.74 -4.50 -22.60
C CYS A 25 -7.89 -3.43 -21.49
N GLY A 26 -6.86 -2.63 -21.21
CA GLY A 26 -6.90 -1.56 -20.20
C GLY A 26 -7.03 -2.04 -18.75
N LYS A 27 -7.02 -3.34 -18.48
CA LYS A 27 -7.19 -3.88 -17.14
C LYS A 27 -5.89 -3.87 -16.34
N PRO A 28 -5.97 -3.98 -15.00
CA PRO A 28 -4.79 -3.95 -14.14
C PRO A 28 -3.76 -5.02 -14.51
N LEU A 29 -2.50 -4.63 -14.38
CA LEU A 29 -1.34 -5.51 -14.51
C LEU A 29 -0.90 -5.97 -13.12
N ASP A 30 -0.26 -7.14 -13.04
CA ASP A 30 0.32 -7.67 -11.81
C ASP A 30 1.71 -8.24 -12.06
N MET A 31 2.57 -8.22 -11.03
CA MET A 31 3.93 -8.75 -11.13
C MET A 31 3.90 -10.25 -10.86
N GLN A 32 4.48 -11.04 -11.77
CA GLN A 32 4.71 -12.46 -11.59
C GLN A 32 6.21 -12.72 -11.44
N LEU A 33 6.57 -13.49 -10.41
CA LEU A 33 7.96 -13.86 -10.14
C LEU A 33 8.17 -15.34 -10.49
N HIS A 34 9.31 -15.64 -11.11
CA HIS A 34 9.68 -16.97 -11.57
C HIS A 34 11.02 -17.40 -10.94
N PHE A 35 11.15 -17.21 -9.63
CA PHE A 35 12.31 -17.64 -8.85
C PHE A 35 11.92 -17.76 -7.36
N ASP A 36 12.65 -18.58 -6.63
CA ASP A 36 12.41 -18.82 -5.21
C ASP A 36 13.02 -17.72 -4.34
N PHE A 37 12.35 -17.45 -3.22
CA PHE A 37 12.93 -16.68 -2.13
C PHE A 37 13.94 -17.55 -1.37
N GLU A 38 15.15 -17.04 -1.23
CA GLU A 38 16.24 -17.73 -0.52
C GLU A 38 16.77 -16.84 0.61
N THR A 39 16.64 -17.26 1.86
CA THR A 39 17.07 -16.47 3.03
C THR A 39 18.57 -16.13 3.02
N ARG A 40 19.42 -16.95 2.39
CA ARG A 40 20.85 -16.67 2.17
C ARG A 40 21.12 -15.47 1.24
N LYS A 41 20.12 -15.04 0.46
CA LYS A 41 20.22 -13.88 -0.45
C LYS A 41 19.86 -12.55 0.21
N ILE A 42 19.44 -12.55 1.46
CA ILE A 42 19.13 -11.36 2.23
C ILE A 42 20.41 -10.57 2.51
N CYS A 43 20.34 -9.27 2.28
CA CYS A 43 21.45 -8.35 2.58
C CYS A 43 21.34 -7.88 4.04
N ARG A 44 21.79 -8.71 4.99
CA ARG A 44 21.54 -8.54 6.44
C ARG A 44 22.08 -7.24 7.04
N ASN A 45 23.06 -6.60 6.39
CA ASN A 45 23.63 -5.31 6.82
C ASN A 45 22.85 -4.10 6.31
N ASP A 46 21.74 -4.32 5.59
CA ASP A 46 20.86 -3.28 5.10
C ASP A 46 19.56 -3.30 5.94
N PHE A 47 19.21 -2.18 6.55
CA PHE A 47 18.03 -2.01 7.40
C PHE A 47 16.97 -1.15 6.68
N SER A 48 16.72 -1.48 5.41
CA SER A 48 15.70 -0.85 4.56
C SER A 48 14.98 -1.90 3.71
N VAL A 49 14.08 -1.47 2.81
CA VAL A 49 13.49 -2.33 1.76
C VAL A 49 14.58 -3.05 0.97
N TRP A 50 15.73 -2.43 0.81
CA TRP A 50 16.84 -2.93 -0.01
C TRP A 50 17.65 -4.05 0.66
N ARG A 51 17.33 -4.38 1.91
CA ARG A 51 17.67 -5.67 2.52
C ARG A 51 17.26 -6.83 1.62
N TYR A 52 16.15 -6.68 0.90
CA TYR A 52 15.57 -7.65 -0.02
C TYR A 52 15.83 -7.34 -1.50
N ARG A 53 16.84 -6.53 -1.84
CA ARG A 53 17.14 -6.07 -3.22
C ARG A 53 17.32 -7.19 -4.23
N ARG A 54 17.75 -8.37 -3.79
CA ARG A 54 17.94 -9.54 -4.68
C ARG A 54 16.62 -10.12 -5.19
N PHE A 55 15.50 -9.73 -4.59
CA PHE A 55 14.16 -10.16 -4.94
C PHE A 55 13.38 -9.13 -5.77
N PHE A 56 14.04 -8.05 -6.20
CA PHE A 56 13.57 -7.07 -7.17
C PHE A 56 14.47 -7.11 -8.42
N PRO A 57 14.38 -8.18 -9.24
CA PRO A 57 15.34 -8.46 -10.32
C PRO A 57 15.32 -7.45 -11.48
N TYR A 58 14.33 -6.57 -11.52
CA TYR A 58 14.17 -5.51 -12.50
C TYR A 58 14.78 -4.16 -12.04
N VAL A 59 15.30 -4.09 -10.82
CA VAL A 59 15.99 -2.91 -10.30
C VAL A 59 17.50 -3.10 -10.45
N ASN A 60 18.14 -2.16 -11.10
CA ASN A 60 19.61 -2.10 -11.12
C ASN A 60 20.12 -1.67 -9.73
N ARG A 61 21.04 -2.45 -9.17
CA ARG A 61 21.53 -2.24 -7.80
C ARG A 61 22.30 -0.95 -7.63
N ASP A 62 22.94 -0.48 -8.69
CA ASP A 62 23.72 0.76 -8.69
C ASP A 62 22.85 2.01 -8.83
N GLU A 63 21.55 1.81 -9.10
CA GLU A 63 20.57 2.86 -9.37
C GLU A 63 19.46 2.91 -8.31
N ILE A 64 19.72 2.38 -7.11
CA ILE A 64 18.74 2.37 -6.01
C ILE A 64 18.49 3.78 -5.48
N ILE A 65 17.24 4.18 -5.47
CA ILE A 65 16.75 5.43 -4.88
C ILE A 65 16.10 5.13 -3.54
N THR A 66 16.72 5.53 -2.45
CA THR A 66 16.26 5.25 -1.09
C THR A 66 16.35 6.48 -0.18
N LEU A 67 15.48 6.51 0.82
CA LEU A 67 15.46 7.42 1.96
C LEU A 67 15.60 6.65 3.29
N GLY A 68 15.90 5.33 3.25
CA GLY A 68 16.01 4.46 4.40
C GLY A 68 14.66 3.85 4.83
N GLU A 69 13.69 3.78 3.94
CA GLU A 69 12.37 3.17 4.15
C GLU A 69 12.43 1.67 4.39
N GLY A 70 11.49 1.16 5.17
CA GLY A 70 11.44 -0.26 5.55
C GLY A 70 12.16 -0.54 6.85
N TRP A 71 12.30 -1.82 7.17
CA TRP A 71 12.78 -2.34 8.46
C TRP A 71 12.13 -1.63 9.66
N THR A 72 10.83 -1.34 9.51
CA THR A 72 10.06 -0.64 10.53
C THR A 72 9.88 -1.53 11.76
N PRO A 73 9.74 -0.96 12.98
CA PRO A 73 9.57 -1.75 14.18
C PRO A 73 8.33 -2.64 14.12
N LEU A 74 8.49 -3.88 14.58
CA LEU A 74 7.42 -4.80 14.94
C LEU A 74 7.37 -4.82 16.47
N VAL A 75 6.40 -4.12 17.04
CA VAL A 75 6.31 -3.88 18.50
C VAL A 75 5.26 -4.80 19.11
N ARG A 76 5.62 -5.48 20.18
CA ARG A 76 4.70 -6.33 20.94
C ARG A 76 3.71 -5.46 21.72
N LEU A 77 2.43 -5.65 21.47
CA LEU A 77 1.33 -4.95 22.14
C LEU A 77 0.78 -5.78 23.31
N SER A 78 0.73 -7.10 23.16
CA SER A 78 0.42 -8.11 24.18
C SER A 78 1.15 -9.40 23.84
N ASP A 79 0.91 -10.47 24.62
CA ASP A 79 1.62 -11.77 24.42
C ASP A 79 1.44 -12.35 23.03
N SER A 80 0.30 -12.14 22.40
CA SER A 80 -0.06 -12.70 21.08
C SER A 80 -0.25 -11.63 20.00
N VAL A 81 -0.10 -10.32 20.31
CA VAL A 81 -0.41 -9.23 19.36
C VAL A 81 0.80 -8.35 19.14
N HIS A 82 1.14 -8.14 17.89
CA HIS A 82 2.16 -7.20 17.46
C HIS A 82 1.56 -6.09 16.59
N VAL A 83 2.13 -4.90 16.66
CA VAL A 83 1.84 -3.79 15.75
C VAL A 83 3.05 -3.51 14.87
N LYS A 84 2.82 -3.42 13.56
CA LYS A 84 3.83 -3.08 12.56
C LYS A 84 3.78 -1.59 12.26
N LEU A 85 4.82 -0.84 12.62
CA LEU A 85 4.81 0.62 12.60
C LEU A 85 5.22 1.20 11.24
N GLU A 86 4.40 1.02 10.22
CA GLU A 86 4.62 1.61 8.89
C GLU A 86 4.54 3.15 8.89
N SER A 87 4.00 3.74 9.96
CA SER A 87 4.00 5.18 10.23
C SER A 87 5.40 5.78 10.39
N LEU A 88 6.42 4.95 10.63
CA LEU A 88 7.81 5.38 10.82
C LEU A 88 8.66 5.36 9.53
N ASN A 89 8.07 5.05 8.40
CA ASN A 89 8.76 5.26 7.12
C ASN A 89 9.06 6.77 6.89
N PRO A 90 10.06 7.13 6.08
CA PRO A 90 10.57 8.51 5.93
C PRO A 90 9.52 9.56 5.62
N THR A 91 8.53 9.27 4.77
CA THR A 91 7.43 10.21 4.52
C THR A 91 6.23 9.98 5.44
N GLY A 92 6.34 9.09 6.44
CA GLY A 92 5.33 8.81 7.46
C GLY A 92 4.24 7.85 7.02
N SER A 93 4.48 6.95 6.06
CA SER A 93 3.54 5.88 5.69
C SER A 93 4.18 4.75 4.89
N PHE A 94 3.50 3.58 4.84
CA PHE A 94 3.90 2.41 4.05
C PHE A 94 4.09 2.67 2.55
N LYS A 95 3.60 3.81 2.05
CA LYS A 95 3.69 4.17 0.63
C LYS A 95 5.13 4.23 0.14
N ASP A 96 6.06 4.52 1.03
CA ASP A 96 7.48 4.61 0.73
C ASP A 96 8.05 3.30 0.17
N ARG A 97 7.56 2.16 0.63
CA ARG A 97 7.96 0.84 0.11
C ARG A 97 7.67 0.69 -1.38
N GLY A 98 6.50 1.17 -1.82
CA GLY A 98 6.11 1.15 -3.22
C GLY A 98 6.88 2.19 -4.04
N SER A 99 7.01 3.40 -3.52
CA SER A 99 7.67 4.52 -4.22
C SER A 99 9.15 4.25 -4.47
N THR A 100 9.88 3.73 -3.46
CA THR A 100 11.32 3.43 -3.61
C THR A 100 11.57 2.40 -4.72
N VAL A 101 10.81 1.31 -4.75
CA VAL A 101 10.99 0.25 -5.74
C VAL A 101 10.58 0.71 -7.13
N LEU A 102 9.42 1.37 -7.25
CA LEU A 102 8.95 1.90 -8.53
C LEU A 102 9.94 2.90 -9.11
N ILE A 103 10.33 3.92 -8.34
CA ILE A 103 11.24 4.97 -8.82
C ILE A 103 12.63 4.40 -9.14
N SER A 104 13.18 3.52 -8.31
CA SER A 104 14.45 2.86 -8.61
C SER A 104 14.43 2.06 -9.92
N ALA A 105 13.30 1.45 -10.24
CA ALA A 105 13.18 0.65 -11.46
C ALA A 105 13.09 1.48 -12.75
N ILE A 106 12.55 2.71 -12.68
CA ILE A 106 12.18 3.45 -13.91
C ILE A 106 12.87 4.81 -14.08
N HIS A 107 13.51 5.37 -13.04
CA HIS A 107 14.01 6.76 -13.08
C HIS A 107 15.01 7.00 -14.21
N GLU A 108 15.94 6.10 -14.47
CA GLU A 108 16.91 6.24 -15.57
C GLU A 108 16.23 6.17 -16.95
N LEU A 109 15.20 5.33 -17.10
CA LEU A 109 14.40 5.29 -18.34
C LEU A 109 13.71 6.63 -18.60
N ILE A 110 13.20 7.26 -17.54
CA ILE A 110 12.53 8.56 -17.63
C ILE A 110 13.52 9.68 -17.92
N LYS A 111 14.70 9.70 -17.27
CA LYS A 111 15.77 10.68 -17.51
C LYS A 111 16.25 10.66 -18.96
N ARG A 112 16.53 9.46 -19.51
CA ARG A 112 16.95 9.27 -20.92
C ARG A 112 15.93 9.85 -21.90
N LYS A 113 14.65 9.78 -21.54
CA LYS A 113 13.54 10.37 -22.33
C LYS A 113 13.30 11.86 -22.02
N ARG A 114 14.10 12.48 -21.15
CA ARG A 114 13.92 13.85 -20.61
C ARG A 114 12.48 14.08 -20.12
N GLY A 115 11.95 13.06 -19.42
CA GLY A 115 10.57 12.99 -18.98
C GLY A 115 10.37 13.52 -17.56
N TYR A 116 9.09 13.51 -17.15
CA TYR A 116 8.65 13.79 -15.80
C TYR A 116 7.58 12.77 -15.39
N ILE A 117 7.40 12.59 -14.08
CA ILE A 117 6.36 11.69 -13.57
C ILE A 117 5.08 12.44 -13.24
N SER A 118 3.95 11.74 -13.32
CA SER A 118 2.64 12.22 -12.87
C SER A 118 1.98 11.21 -11.92
N GLU A 119 1.34 11.73 -10.86
CA GLU A 119 0.62 10.97 -9.83
C GLU A 119 -0.67 11.72 -9.46
N ASP A 120 -1.75 11.01 -9.09
CA ASP A 120 -3.08 11.56 -8.81
C ASP A 120 -3.49 11.50 -7.33
N SER A 121 -2.54 11.60 -6.42
CA SER A 121 -2.82 11.53 -4.98
C SER A 121 -2.45 12.82 -4.24
N SER A 122 -3.42 13.39 -3.54
CA SER A 122 -3.20 14.48 -2.58
C SER A 122 -2.79 14.02 -1.18
N GLY A 123 -2.70 12.71 -0.96
CA GLY A 123 -2.44 12.09 0.34
C GLY A 123 -1.04 11.49 0.46
N ASN A 124 -0.95 10.44 1.28
CA ASN A 124 0.31 9.73 1.57
C ASN A 124 1.06 9.26 0.31
N ALA A 125 0.35 8.81 -0.74
CA ALA A 125 1.00 8.35 -1.96
C ALA A 125 1.63 9.52 -2.75
N GLY A 126 0.93 10.66 -2.86
CA GLY A 126 1.48 11.85 -3.51
C GLY A 126 2.70 12.39 -2.76
N ALA A 127 2.67 12.43 -1.43
CA ALA A 127 3.80 12.84 -0.61
C ALA A 127 5.01 11.92 -0.79
N SER A 128 4.79 10.61 -0.72
CA SER A 128 5.83 9.61 -0.95
C SER A 128 6.41 9.74 -2.36
N MET A 129 5.56 9.76 -3.39
CA MET A 129 6.02 9.85 -4.78
C MET A 129 6.81 11.12 -5.06
N ALA A 130 6.39 12.27 -4.50
CA ALA A 130 7.12 13.53 -4.59
C ALA A 130 8.54 13.43 -3.97
N ALA A 131 8.64 12.84 -2.78
CA ALA A 131 9.92 12.66 -2.09
C ALA A 131 10.91 11.80 -2.90
N TYR A 132 10.47 10.63 -3.36
CA TYR A 132 11.35 9.72 -4.11
C TYR A 132 11.68 10.23 -5.52
N ALA A 133 10.76 10.95 -6.17
CA ALA A 133 11.04 11.61 -7.44
C ALA A 133 12.14 12.67 -7.29
N THR A 134 12.01 13.54 -6.29
CA THR A 134 13.02 14.56 -5.98
C THR A 134 14.36 13.92 -5.63
N ARG A 135 14.36 12.86 -4.80
CA ARG A 135 15.57 12.11 -4.46
C ARG A 135 16.26 11.52 -5.70
N ALA A 136 15.48 11.11 -6.70
CA ALA A 136 15.97 10.61 -7.99
C ALA A 136 16.39 11.72 -8.97
N GLY A 137 16.19 12.99 -8.66
CA GLY A 137 16.41 14.11 -9.58
C GLY A 137 15.39 14.16 -10.72
N LEU A 138 14.18 13.61 -10.52
CA LEU A 138 13.08 13.67 -11.47
C LEU A 138 12.14 14.84 -11.16
N LYS A 139 11.60 15.48 -12.19
CA LYS A 139 10.46 16.37 -12.03
C LYS A 139 9.19 15.55 -11.77
N ALA A 140 8.38 15.99 -10.81
CA ALA A 140 7.10 15.37 -10.47
C ALA A 140 5.97 16.37 -10.58
N LYS A 141 4.85 15.97 -11.20
CA LYS A 141 3.58 16.68 -11.20
C LYS A 141 2.55 15.87 -10.44
N ILE A 142 2.08 16.42 -9.32
CA ILE A 142 1.08 15.78 -8.48
C ILE A 142 -0.27 16.44 -8.73
N TYR A 143 -1.19 15.67 -9.32
CA TYR A 143 -2.55 16.12 -9.63
C TYR A 143 -3.43 15.95 -8.41
N VAL A 144 -4.11 17.00 -8.01
CA VAL A 144 -4.90 17.07 -6.78
C VAL A 144 -6.23 17.77 -7.01
N PRO A 145 -7.27 17.49 -6.20
CA PRO A 145 -8.49 18.29 -6.22
C PRO A 145 -8.21 19.78 -5.94
N GLU A 146 -8.99 20.66 -6.52
CA GLU A 146 -8.79 22.11 -6.43
C GLU A 146 -8.77 22.63 -4.98
N ASN A 147 -9.66 22.08 -4.14
CA ASN A 147 -9.86 22.54 -2.76
C ASN A 147 -9.00 21.78 -1.73
N VAL A 148 -7.96 21.04 -2.17
CA VAL A 148 -7.12 20.28 -1.25
C VAL A 148 -6.24 21.20 -0.40
N SER A 149 -6.10 20.86 0.87
CA SER A 149 -5.25 21.55 1.84
C SER A 149 -4.79 20.58 2.93
N GLY A 150 -4.02 21.07 3.88
CA GLY A 150 -3.59 20.33 5.07
C GLY A 150 -2.18 19.75 4.98
N PRO A 151 -1.75 19.01 6.03
CA PRO A 151 -0.34 18.63 6.20
C PRO A 151 0.22 17.79 5.05
N LYS A 152 -0.56 16.86 4.50
CA LYS A 152 -0.13 16.00 3.36
C LYS A 152 0.14 16.86 2.10
N TYR A 153 -0.70 17.87 1.85
CA TYR A 153 -0.51 18.81 0.75
C TYR A 153 0.76 19.65 0.94
N THR A 154 0.96 20.21 2.15
CA THR A 154 2.17 20.95 2.50
C THR A 154 3.43 20.09 2.31
N GLN A 155 3.36 18.81 2.70
CA GLN A 155 4.47 17.86 2.53
C GLN A 155 4.83 17.68 1.05
N ILE A 156 3.84 17.51 0.15
CA ILE A 156 4.06 17.40 -1.30
C ILE A 156 4.77 18.64 -1.84
N GLN A 157 4.33 19.85 -1.44
CA GLN A 157 4.95 21.11 -1.85
C GLN A 157 6.40 21.22 -1.37
N SER A 158 6.65 20.84 -0.10
CA SER A 158 7.98 20.92 0.51
C SER A 158 9.01 20.02 -0.19
N TYR A 159 8.58 18.93 -0.84
CA TYR A 159 9.44 18.09 -1.66
C TYR A 159 9.68 18.66 -3.07
N GLY A 160 9.16 19.85 -3.39
CA GLY A 160 9.41 20.53 -4.67
C GLY A 160 8.64 19.98 -5.86
N ALA A 161 7.60 19.17 -5.64
CA ALA A 161 6.73 18.71 -6.72
C ALA A 161 5.82 19.85 -7.24
N GLU A 162 5.63 19.91 -8.55
CA GLU A 162 4.64 20.79 -9.16
C GLU A 162 3.23 20.26 -8.83
N ILE A 163 2.41 21.08 -8.19
CA ILE A 163 1.02 20.71 -7.88
C ILE A 163 0.11 21.21 -8.99
N VAL A 164 -0.63 20.28 -9.58
CA VAL A 164 -1.64 20.58 -10.61
C VAL A 164 -3.02 20.43 -10.00
N LYS A 165 -3.66 21.56 -9.69
CA LYS A 165 -5.03 21.58 -9.18
C LYS A 165 -6.03 21.29 -10.30
N VAL A 166 -7.00 20.42 -10.01
CA VAL A 166 -8.00 19.97 -10.98
C VAL A 166 -9.39 20.15 -10.39
N ALA A 167 -10.23 20.93 -11.07
CA ALA A 167 -11.63 21.11 -10.70
C ALA A 167 -12.44 19.85 -10.97
N GLY A 168 -13.40 19.54 -10.06
CA GLY A 168 -14.35 18.44 -10.19
C GLY A 168 -13.98 17.21 -9.36
N SER A 169 -14.50 16.04 -9.76
CA SER A 169 -14.40 14.82 -8.99
C SER A 169 -12.99 14.22 -8.96
N ARG A 170 -12.73 13.33 -7.99
CA ARG A 170 -11.48 12.55 -7.93
C ARG A 170 -11.22 11.74 -9.22
N GLY A 171 -12.27 11.30 -9.90
CA GLY A 171 -12.16 10.62 -11.20
C GLY A 171 -11.55 11.53 -12.27
N LYS A 172 -11.95 12.82 -12.32
CA LYS A 172 -11.35 13.81 -13.24
C LYS A 172 -9.88 14.08 -12.92
N VAL A 173 -9.50 14.06 -11.64
CA VAL A 173 -8.09 14.19 -11.23
C VAL A 173 -7.27 13.03 -11.79
N ALA A 174 -7.73 11.81 -11.59
CA ALA A 174 -7.06 10.60 -12.09
C ALA A 174 -6.97 10.59 -13.64
N GLU A 175 -8.07 10.91 -14.32
CA GLU A 175 -8.11 11.02 -15.79
C GLU A 175 -7.06 12.01 -16.31
N LYS A 176 -6.99 13.21 -15.71
CA LYS A 176 -6.02 14.23 -16.13
C LYS A 176 -4.58 13.81 -15.84
N ALA A 177 -4.34 13.14 -14.72
CA ALA A 177 -3.02 12.60 -14.39
C ALA A 177 -2.58 11.49 -15.34
N CYS A 178 -3.49 10.57 -15.71
CA CYS A 178 -3.24 9.46 -16.63
C CYS A 178 -3.15 9.88 -18.11
N LYS A 179 -3.72 11.05 -18.49
CA LYS A 179 -3.76 11.50 -19.87
C LYS A 179 -2.37 11.47 -20.49
N GLN A 180 -2.24 10.81 -21.63
CA GLN A 180 -0.98 10.70 -22.36
C GLN A 180 -0.55 12.09 -22.89
N GLU A 181 0.67 12.46 -22.58
CA GLU A 181 1.32 13.70 -23.04
C GLU A 181 2.80 13.41 -23.34
N PRO A 182 3.43 14.15 -24.24
CA PRO A 182 4.86 13.97 -24.50
C PRO A 182 5.70 14.08 -23.21
N ARG A 183 6.59 13.11 -23.01
CA ARG A 183 7.52 13.04 -21.87
C ARG A 183 6.87 12.89 -20.50
N LYS A 184 5.55 12.66 -20.43
CA LYS A 184 4.83 12.39 -19.18
C LYS A 184 4.75 10.89 -18.95
N PHE A 185 5.10 10.45 -17.72
CA PHE A 185 5.03 9.07 -17.29
C PHE A 185 4.14 8.97 -16.05
N TYR A 186 2.96 8.37 -16.24
CA TYR A 186 2.05 8.15 -15.12
C TYR A 186 2.56 7.01 -14.25
N VAL A 187 2.73 7.29 -12.94
CA VAL A 187 3.25 6.37 -11.94
C VAL A 187 2.25 6.12 -10.82
N GLY A 188 0.97 6.25 -11.12
CA GLY A 188 -0.11 6.14 -10.15
C GLY A 188 -0.02 4.89 -9.28
N HIS A 189 0.09 5.10 -7.98
CA HIS A 189 0.34 4.06 -6.97
C HIS A 189 -0.68 2.92 -6.97
N ILE A 190 -1.92 3.17 -7.41
CA ILE A 190 -2.98 2.15 -7.45
C ILE A 190 -2.72 1.15 -8.58
N LEU A 191 -2.51 1.66 -9.80
CA LEU A 191 -2.46 0.83 -10.99
C LEU A 191 -1.08 0.26 -11.28
N HIS A 192 -0.01 0.97 -10.90
CA HIS A 192 1.34 0.56 -11.27
C HIS A 192 1.77 -0.73 -10.55
N PRO A 193 2.08 -1.83 -11.28
CA PRO A 193 2.40 -3.12 -10.66
C PRO A 193 3.67 -3.08 -9.81
N LEU A 194 4.69 -2.29 -10.19
CA LEU A 194 5.94 -2.16 -9.44
C LEU A 194 5.74 -1.50 -8.07
N PHE A 195 4.75 -0.60 -7.94
CA PHE A 195 4.43 0.00 -6.65
C PHE A 195 3.91 -1.06 -5.67
N ARG A 196 2.98 -1.91 -6.12
CA ARG A 196 2.47 -3.01 -5.30
C ARG A 196 3.55 -4.04 -5.00
N ASP A 197 4.43 -4.31 -5.97
CA ASP A 197 5.53 -5.24 -5.77
C ASP A 197 6.53 -4.73 -4.72
N GLY A 198 6.79 -3.43 -4.63
CA GLY A 198 7.62 -2.85 -3.58
C GLY A 198 7.05 -3.09 -2.17
N ILE A 199 5.72 -3.05 -2.02
CA ILE A 199 5.04 -3.33 -0.75
C ILE A 199 5.21 -4.80 -0.31
N ARG A 200 5.46 -5.72 -1.23
CA ARG A 200 5.78 -7.13 -0.95
C ARG A 200 6.90 -7.30 0.07
N SER A 201 7.87 -6.38 0.12
CA SER A 201 8.94 -6.36 1.13
C SER A 201 8.44 -6.38 2.57
N LEU A 202 7.24 -5.84 2.84
CA LEU A 202 6.65 -5.83 4.17
C LEU A 202 6.41 -7.24 4.72
N SER A 203 5.99 -8.17 3.86
CA SER A 203 5.77 -9.57 4.25
C SER A 203 7.07 -10.29 4.56
N TYR A 204 8.12 -10.04 3.79
CA TYR A 204 9.45 -10.60 4.05
C TYR A 204 9.98 -10.10 5.39
N GLU A 205 9.79 -8.82 5.67
CA GLU A 205 10.24 -8.17 6.88
C GLU A 205 9.48 -8.67 8.12
N ILE A 206 8.14 -8.80 8.04
CA ILE A 206 7.34 -9.37 9.12
C ILE A 206 7.78 -10.81 9.39
N ALA A 207 7.93 -11.64 8.36
CA ALA A 207 8.36 -13.03 8.51
C ALA A 207 9.77 -13.13 9.11
N GLU A 208 10.73 -12.31 8.66
CA GLU A 208 12.10 -12.30 9.20
C GLU A 208 12.13 -11.81 10.66
N GLN A 209 11.34 -10.80 11.02
CA GLN A 209 11.25 -10.28 12.39
C GLN A 209 10.54 -11.25 13.36
N LEU A 210 9.82 -12.22 12.84
CA LEU A 210 9.18 -13.32 13.58
C LEU A 210 9.94 -14.66 13.39
N ASP A 211 11.25 -14.60 13.07
CA ASP A 211 12.11 -15.77 12.88
C ASP A 211 11.53 -16.80 11.88
N TRP A 212 10.86 -16.29 10.82
CA TRP A 212 10.19 -17.07 9.76
C TRP A 212 8.94 -17.83 10.21
N GLU A 213 8.50 -17.64 11.45
CA GLU A 213 7.19 -18.06 11.90
C GLU A 213 6.16 -17.03 11.43
N ILE A 214 5.08 -17.48 10.80
CA ILE A 214 4.06 -16.57 10.32
C ILE A 214 2.97 -16.38 11.38
N PRO A 215 2.39 -15.17 11.50
CA PRO A 215 1.26 -14.96 12.37
C PRO A 215 0.02 -15.69 11.85
N ASP A 216 -0.90 -16.04 12.73
CA ASP A 216 -2.19 -16.64 12.34
C ASP A 216 -3.01 -15.65 11.50
N ARG A 217 -2.96 -14.36 11.85
CA ARG A 217 -3.73 -13.31 11.19
C ARG A 217 -2.94 -12.02 11.03
N ILE A 218 -3.19 -11.34 9.90
CA ILE A 218 -2.72 -9.97 9.69
C ILE A 218 -3.93 -9.08 9.43
N TYR A 219 -4.11 -8.05 10.25
CA TYR A 219 -5.12 -7.02 10.09
C TYR A 219 -4.53 -5.82 9.36
N LEU A 220 -5.18 -5.39 8.29
CA LEU A 220 -4.73 -4.23 7.51
C LEU A 220 -5.91 -3.45 6.92
N PRO A 221 -5.84 -2.10 6.90
CA PRO A 221 -6.88 -1.28 6.29
C PRO A 221 -6.81 -1.36 4.77
N VAL A 222 -8.00 -1.36 4.13
CA VAL A 222 -8.10 -1.48 2.67
C VAL A 222 -8.92 -0.35 2.07
N SER A 223 -8.31 0.36 1.12
CA SER A 223 -8.96 1.31 0.21
C SER A 223 -8.88 0.77 -1.22
N ALA A 224 -7.91 1.22 -2.02
CA ALA A 224 -7.69 0.76 -3.39
C ALA A 224 -6.92 -0.58 -3.52
N GLY A 225 -6.48 -1.19 -2.40
CA GLY A 225 -5.95 -2.55 -2.36
C GLY A 225 -4.43 -2.71 -2.49
N THR A 226 -3.66 -1.64 -2.63
CA THR A 226 -2.21 -1.74 -2.86
C THR A 226 -1.46 -2.43 -1.71
N LEU A 227 -1.79 -2.10 -0.45
CA LEU A 227 -1.20 -2.72 0.74
C LEU A 227 -1.49 -4.22 0.79
N MET A 228 -2.77 -4.56 0.72
CA MET A 228 -3.26 -5.93 0.78
C MET A 228 -2.62 -6.81 -0.31
N LEU A 229 -2.63 -6.35 -1.56
CA LEU A 229 -2.09 -7.12 -2.69
C LEU A 229 -0.58 -7.34 -2.57
N GLY A 230 0.18 -6.32 -2.14
CA GLY A 230 1.60 -6.45 -1.88
C GLY A 230 1.90 -7.44 -0.74
N VAL A 231 1.16 -7.33 0.38
CA VAL A 231 1.31 -8.24 1.52
C VAL A 231 0.98 -9.69 1.13
N ILE A 232 -0.12 -9.92 0.44
CA ILE A 232 -0.48 -11.28 -0.03
C ILE A 232 0.60 -11.82 -0.97
N SER A 233 1.05 -11.02 -1.94
CA SER A 233 2.09 -11.44 -2.89
C SER A 233 3.39 -11.84 -2.18
N GLY A 234 3.79 -11.11 -1.13
CA GLY A 234 5.00 -11.44 -0.38
C GLY A 234 4.89 -12.75 0.39
N PHE A 235 3.80 -12.96 1.13
CA PHE A 235 3.61 -14.23 1.85
C PHE A 235 3.41 -15.42 0.92
N LYS A 236 2.74 -15.24 -0.22
CA LYS A 236 2.66 -16.29 -1.25
C LYS A 236 4.05 -16.64 -1.76
N HIS A 237 4.89 -15.66 -2.09
CA HIS A 237 6.26 -15.92 -2.55
C HIS A 237 7.09 -16.69 -1.51
N LEU A 238 6.94 -16.40 -0.20
CA LEU A 238 7.61 -17.14 0.86
C LEU A 238 7.10 -18.60 0.97
N ALA A 239 5.78 -18.77 0.88
CA ALA A 239 5.17 -20.12 0.97
C ALA A 239 5.50 -20.96 -0.28
N ASP A 240 5.39 -20.39 -1.48
CA ASP A 240 5.71 -21.05 -2.75
C ASP A 240 7.20 -21.46 -2.82
N SER A 241 8.07 -20.71 -2.13
CA SER A 241 9.50 -20.98 -1.99
C SER A 241 9.85 -21.93 -0.82
N ASN A 242 8.86 -22.48 -0.12
CA ASN A 242 9.02 -23.33 1.06
C ASN A 242 9.81 -22.69 2.22
N VAL A 243 9.83 -21.36 2.31
CA VAL A 243 10.44 -20.62 3.44
C VAL A 243 9.48 -20.61 4.63
N THR A 244 8.19 -20.51 4.36
CA THR A 244 7.12 -20.63 5.35
C THR A 244 6.18 -21.79 4.99
N LYS A 245 5.55 -22.40 6.00
CA LYS A 245 4.65 -23.56 5.79
C LYS A 245 3.35 -23.19 5.07
N SER A 246 2.90 -21.92 5.23
CA SER A 246 1.66 -21.43 4.67
C SER A 246 1.67 -19.89 4.62
N THR A 247 0.59 -19.28 4.18
CA THR A 247 0.34 -17.86 4.28
C THR A 247 -0.52 -17.52 5.49
N PRO A 248 -0.36 -16.36 6.14
CA PRO A 248 -1.26 -15.91 7.21
C PRO A 248 -2.67 -15.64 6.65
N LYS A 249 -3.67 -15.73 7.50
CA LYS A 249 -5.02 -15.26 7.17
C LYS A 249 -5.01 -13.72 7.13
N ILE A 250 -5.21 -13.15 5.96
CA ILE A 250 -5.32 -11.70 5.80
C ILE A 250 -6.74 -11.26 6.14
N VAL A 251 -6.87 -10.33 7.09
CA VAL A 251 -8.13 -9.70 7.48
C VAL A 251 -8.13 -8.26 6.98
N THR A 252 -8.93 -8.01 5.95
CA THR A 252 -9.08 -6.69 5.34
C THR A 252 -10.12 -5.87 6.10
N CYS A 253 -9.76 -4.63 6.46
CA CYS A 253 -10.55 -3.77 7.32
C CYS A 253 -10.99 -2.54 6.54
N GLN A 254 -12.30 -2.30 6.51
CA GLN A 254 -12.92 -1.17 5.81
C GLN A 254 -13.89 -0.42 6.74
N THR A 255 -14.14 0.85 6.44
CA THR A 255 -15.16 1.62 7.13
C THR A 255 -16.54 1.20 6.62
N ARG A 256 -17.60 1.38 7.42
CA ARG A 256 -18.98 1.13 6.94
C ARG A 256 -19.32 1.99 5.72
N GLN A 257 -18.91 3.24 5.70
CA GLN A 257 -19.18 4.14 4.58
C GLN A 257 -18.53 3.67 3.27
N VAL A 258 -17.32 3.12 3.33
CA VAL A 258 -16.57 2.74 2.13
C VAL A 258 -16.07 1.31 2.27
N SER A 259 -16.93 0.36 1.89
CA SER A 259 -16.71 -1.08 2.11
C SER A 259 -16.93 -1.97 0.87
N PRO A 260 -16.47 -1.56 -0.34
CA PRO A 260 -16.75 -2.32 -1.56
C PRO A 260 -16.17 -3.75 -1.52
N LEU A 261 -14.99 -3.94 -0.94
CA LEU A 261 -14.38 -5.27 -0.84
C LEU A 261 -15.15 -6.17 0.15
N TYR A 262 -15.57 -5.64 1.29
CA TYR A 262 -16.40 -6.40 2.24
C TYR A 262 -17.66 -6.94 1.56
N HIS A 263 -18.42 -6.08 0.88
CA HIS A 263 -19.63 -6.46 0.17
C HIS A 263 -19.36 -7.48 -0.94
N ARG A 264 -18.29 -7.26 -1.71
CA ARG A 264 -17.88 -8.19 -2.79
C ARG A 264 -17.51 -9.58 -2.27
N VAL A 265 -16.80 -9.66 -1.15
CA VAL A 265 -16.40 -10.94 -0.53
C VAL A 265 -17.60 -11.67 0.10
N LYS A 266 -18.53 -10.92 0.67
CA LYS A 266 -19.75 -11.46 1.29
C LYS A 266 -20.89 -11.70 0.29
N ASN A 267 -20.68 -11.43 -1.01
CA ASN A 267 -21.71 -11.47 -2.07
C ASN A 267 -22.94 -10.60 -1.74
N LEU A 268 -22.71 -9.43 -1.15
CA LEU A 268 -23.72 -8.43 -0.83
C LEU A 268 -23.70 -7.31 -1.87
N SER A 269 -24.85 -6.65 -2.05
CA SER A 269 -24.93 -5.43 -2.86
C SER A 269 -24.20 -4.29 -2.16
N TYR A 270 -23.46 -3.49 -2.94
CA TYR A 270 -22.80 -2.29 -2.45
C TYR A 270 -23.28 -1.07 -3.23
N THR A 271 -23.77 -0.08 -2.50
CA THR A 271 -24.10 1.23 -3.05
C THR A 271 -23.06 2.23 -2.54
N PRO A 272 -22.27 2.84 -3.45
CA PRO A 272 -21.34 3.90 -3.05
C PRO A 272 -22.08 5.06 -2.39
N PRO A 273 -21.54 5.67 -1.33
CA PRO A 273 -22.13 6.88 -0.75
C PRO A 273 -21.99 8.07 -1.70
N ASP A 274 -22.94 8.99 -1.63
CA ASP A 274 -22.90 10.26 -2.39
C ASP A 274 -21.72 11.12 -1.94
N GLU A 275 -21.47 11.14 -0.62
CA GLU A 275 -20.35 11.85 0.00
C GLU A 275 -19.64 10.96 1.03
N VAL A 276 -18.30 11.00 1.04
CA VAL A 276 -17.49 10.30 2.03
C VAL A 276 -17.12 11.27 3.14
N THR A 277 -17.65 11.03 4.34
CA THR A 277 -17.44 11.85 5.54
C THR A 277 -16.63 11.15 6.62
N SER A 278 -16.13 9.94 6.35
CA SER A 278 -15.34 9.15 7.30
C SER A 278 -14.08 9.87 7.76
N ILE A 279 -13.76 9.76 9.06
CA ILE A 279 -12.49 10.24 9.64
C ILE A 279 -11.28 9.49 9.08
N ALA A 280 -11.48 8.31 8.51
CA ALA A 280 -10.45 7.52 7.86
C ALA A 280 -10.19 8.02 6.42
N ASP A 281 -9.66 9.22 6.28
CA ASP A 281 -9.50 10.01 5.07
C ASP A 281 -8.67 9.34 3.94
N ALA A 282 -7.88 8.32 4.25
CA ALA A 282 -7.14 7.53 3.27
C ALA A 282 -7.93 6.32 2.72
N LEU A 283 -9.12 6.00 3.28
CA LEU A 283 -9.95 4.86 2.91
C LEU A 283 -11.18 5.27 2.09
N VAL A 284 -10.97 6.06 1.05
CA VAL A 284 -12.05 6.75 0.30
C VAL A 284 -12.31 6.17 -1.11
N SER A 285 -11.76 5.01 -1.45
CA SER A 285 -11.94 4.41 -2.77
C SER A 285 -13.28 3.67 -2.85
N VAL A 286 -14.33 4.37 -3.25
CA VAL A 286 -15.69 3.82 -3.35
C VAL A 286 -15.85 2.80 -4.49
N ASN A 287 -15.10 2.96 -5.60
CA ASN A 287 -15.06 2.06 -6.74
C ASN A 287 -13.60 1.71 -7.09
N PRO A 288 -12.93 0.86 -6.30
CA PRO A 288 -11.52 0.57 -6.51
C PRO A 288 -11.30 -0.24 -7.80
N PRO A 289 -10.39 0.19 -8.71
CA PRO A 289 -10.15 -0.50 -9.98
C PRO A 289 -9.56 -1.91 -9.80
N LEU A 290 -9.04 -2.20 -8.61
CA LEU A 290 -8.45 -3.50 -8.27
C LEU A 290 -9.43 -4.45 -7.55
N LEU A 291 -10.73 -4.12 -7.45
CA LEU A 291 -11.70 -4.86 -6.62
C LEU A 291 -11.72 -6.37 -6.91
N GLU A 292 -11.80 -6.76 -8.17
CA GLU A 292 -11.82 -8.18 -8.55
C GLU A 292 -10.51 -8.88 -8.25
N LEU A 293 -9.38 -8.20 -8.48
CA LEU A 293 -8.06 -8.72 -8.13
C LEU A 293 -7.91 -8.90 -6.62
N MET A 294 -8.39 -7.94 -5.82
CA MET A 294 -8.43 -8.03 -4.36
C MET A 294 -9.26 -9.22 -3.88
N ALA A 295 -10.49 -9.35 -4.38
CA ALA A 295 -11.39 -10.42 -3.97
C ALA A 295 -10.85 -11.81 -4.35
N LYS A 296 -10.21 -11.94 -5.53
CA LYS A 296 -9.54 -13.16 -5.95
C LYS A 296 -8.40 -13.54 -4.99
N ASN A 297 -7.46 -12.61 -4.78
CA ASN A 297 -6.29 -12.88 -3.94
C ASN A 297 -6.68 -13.15 -2.48
N LEU A 298 -7.71 -12.48 -1.95
CA LEU A 298 -8.18 -12.72 -0.59
C LEU A 298 -8.74 -14.14 -0.41
N ARG A 299 -9.49 -14.64 -1.40
CA ARG A 299 -9.98 -16.03 -1.41
C ARG A 299 -8.86 -17.05 -1.44
N GLU A 300 -7.82 -16.81 -2.25
CA GLU A 300 -6.67 -17.72 -2.36
C GLU A 300 -5.95 -17.94 -1.02
N VAL A 301 -5.84 -16.91 -0.18
CA VAL A 301 -5.23 -17.00 1.15
C VAL A 301 -6.25 -17.25 2.27
N LYS A 302 -7.47 -17.67 1.93
CA LYS A 302 -8.57 -17.89 2.87
C LYS A 302 -8.79 -16.72 3.83
N GLY A 303 -8.55 -15.50 3.33
CA GLY A 303 -8.66 -14.26 4.08
C GLY A 303 -10.11 -13.88 4.42
N GLY A 304 -10.27 -12.83 5.21
CA GLY A 304 -11.56 -12.30 5.63
C GLY A 304 -11.69 -10.80 5.42
N ALA A 305 -12.91 -10.29 5.53
CA ALA A 305 -13.19 -8.86 5.49
C ALA A 305 -14.03 -8.45 6.69
N VAL A 306 -13.69 -7.34 7.31
CA VAL A 306 -14.38 -6.76 8.49
C VAL A 306 -14.72 -5.31 8.19
N MET A 307 -15.90 -4.90 8.63
CA MET A 307 -16.42 -3.54 8.54
C MET A 307 -16.51 -2.94 9.94
N VAL A 308 -16.04 -1.70 10.09
CA VAL A 308 -16.08 -0.98 11.38
C VAL A 308 -16.83 0.34 11.26
N GLU A 309 -17.45 0.76 12.36
CA GLU A 309 -18.16 2.02 12.49
C GLU A 309 -17.20 3.17 12.80
N GLU A 310 -17.65 4.41 12.58
CA GLU A 310 -16.84 5.61 12.86
C GLU A 310 -16.49 5.74 14.36
N GLU A 311 -17.40 5.36 15.24
CA GLU A 311 -17.21 5.33 16.69
C GLU A 311 -16.11 4.32 17.07
N GLU A 312 -16.15 3.12 16.51
CA GLU A 312 -15.12 2.08 16.73
C GLU A 312 -13.74 2.57 16.26
N ILE A 313 -13.67 3.32 15.15
CA ILE A 313 -12.42 3.90 14.65
C ILE A 313 -11.89 4.97 15.61
N LEU A 314 -12.77 5.84 16.11
CA LEU A 314 -12.40 6.91 17.04
C LEU A 314 -11.91 6.37 18.37
N GLU A 315 -12.56 5.34 18.89
CA GLU A 315 -12.15 4.63 20.12
C GLU A 315 -10.77 3.97 19.93
N ALA A 316 -10.61 3.22 18.85
CA ALA A 316 -9.34 2.58 18.50
C ALA A 316 -8.20 3.58 18.32
N PHE A 317 -8.47 4.73 17.69
CA PHE A 317 -7.50 5.82 17.55
C PHE A 317 -7.05 6.36 18.91
N LYS A 318 -7.99 6.64 19.83
CA LYS A 318 -7.71 7.11 21.19
C LYS A 318 -6.93 6.06 22.00
N GLU A 319 -7.35 4.80 21.93
CA GLU A 319 -6.69 3.71 22.64
C GLU A 319 -5.24 3.51 22.17
N LEU A 320 -4.98 3.52 20.87
CA LEU A 320 -3.64 3.46 20.30
C LEU A 320 -2.78 4.64 20.78
N ALA A 321 -3.33 5.86 20.80
CA ALA A 321 -2.62 7.04 21.28
C ALA A 321 -2.26 6.93 22.78
N MET A 322 -3.17 6.43 23.63
CA MET A 322 -2.89 6.16 25.05
C MET A 322 -1.83 5.07 25.26
N LYS A 323 -1.66 4.17 24.28
CA LYS A 323 -0.59 3.17 24.26
C LYS A 323 0.72 3.69 23.65
N GLY A 324 0.79 4.98 23.27
CA GLY A 324 1.97 5.62 22.69
C GLY A 324 2.06 5.57 21.16
N PHE A 325 1.03 5.05 20.45
CA PHE A 325 1.01 4.95 19.00
C PHE A 325 0.12 6.03 18.39
N PHE A 326 0.72 7.18 18.03
CA PHE A 326 0.00 8.27 17.38
C PHE A 326 -0.03 8.06 15.86
N VAL A 327 -1.10 7.44 15.39
CA VAL A 327 -1.30 7.06 13.98
C VAL A 327 -2.48 7.81 13.35
N GLU A 328 -2.59 7.82 12.03
CA GLU A 328 -3.78 8.37 11.36
C GLU A 328 -5.03 7.50 11.62
N PRO A 329 -6.26 8.07 11.64
CA PRO A 329 -7.50 7.30 11.85
C PRO A 329 -7.65 6.13 10.86
N SER A 330 -7.19 6.30 9.61
CA SER A 330 -7.16 5.24 8.62
C SER A 330 -6.33 4.01 9.05
N SER A 331 -5.31 4.19 9.87
CA SER A 331 -4.52 3.10 10.47
C SER A 331 -5.28 2.42 11.60
N ALA A 332 -6.02 3.22 12.42
CA ALA A 332 -6.79 2.71 13.54
C ALA A 332 -7.92 1.76 13.12
N VAL A 333 -8.39 1.83 11.87
CA VAL A 333 -9.39 0.90 11.31
C VAL A 333 -8.98 -0.57 11.45
N ALA A 334 -7.68 -0.89 11.31
CA ALA A 334 -7.21 -2.26 11.48
C ALA A 334 -7.26 -2.72 12.94
N TYR A 335 -6.93 -1.84 13.87
CA TYR A 335 -7.03 -2.13 15.30
C TYR A 335 -8.48 -2.24 15.77
N ALA A 336 -9.37 -1.34 15.31
CA ALA A 336 -10.81 -1.43 15.57
C ALA A 336 -11.40 -2.76 15.09
N ALA A 337 -11.03 -3.21 13.89
CA ALA A 337 -11.48 -4.49 13.36
C ALA A 337 -10.98 -5.69 14.17
N TYR A 338 -9.73 -5.64 14.64
CA TYR A 338 -9.18 -6.65 15.55
C TYR A 338 -9.97 -6.70 16.86
N THR A 339 -10.13 -5.56 17.53
CA THR A 339 -10.86 -5.45 18.82
C THR A 339 -12.30 -5.97 18.67
N LYS A 340 -13.00 -5.57 17.60
CA LYS A 340 -14.35 -6.06 17.28
C LYS A 340 -14.40 -7.58 17.15
N GLN A 341 -13.46 -8.19 16.41
CA GLN A 341 -13.45 -9.64 16.24
C GLN A 341 -13.09 -10.40 17.51
N VAL A 342 -12.25 -9.84 18.40
CA VAL A 342 -11.97 -10.42 19.72
C VAL A 342 -13.23 -10.36 20.61
N MET A 343 -13.89 -9.22 20.68
CA MET A 343 -15.15 -9.05 21.43
C MET A 343 -16.24 -10.02 20.95
N ASN A 344 -16.36 -10.22 19.65
CA ASN A 344 -17.30 -11.15 19.04
C ASN A 344 -16.87 -12.62 19.10
N LYS A 345 -15.72 -12.94 19.70
CA LYS A 345 -15.13 -14.29 19.75
C LYS A 345 -14.84 -14.91 18.35
N GLU A 346 -14.65 -14.07 17.34
CA GLU A 346 -14.29 -14.47 15.97
C GLU A 346 -12.77 -14.65 15.80
N THR A 347 -12.00 -14.10 16.72
CA THR A 347 -10.55 -14.25 16.85
C THR A 347 -10.24 -14.64 18.29
N SER A 348 -9.49 -15.75 18.48
CA SER A 348 -9.03 -16.14 19.80
C SER A 348 -8.02 -15.12 20.35
N SER A 349 -8.04 -14.89 21.65
CA SER A 349 -7.04 -14.09 22.36
C SER A 349 -5.61 -14.65 22.23
N ASP A 350 -5.50 -15.96 21.99
CA ASP A 350 -4.23 -16.67 21.90
C ASP A 350 -3.68 -16.71 20.46
N SER A 351 -4.45 -16.22 19.47
CA SER A 351 -3.99 -16.14 18.09
C SER A 351 -2.84 -15.14 17.96
N ASN A 352 -1.76 -15.55 17.30
CA ASN A 352 -0.66 -14.65 16.94
C ASN A 352 -1.12 -13.68 15.84
N VAL A 353 -1.18 -12.41 16.18
CA VAL A 353 -1.73 -11.36 15.32
C VAL A 353 -0.70 -10.28 15.04
N VAL A 354 -0.64 -9.83 13.78
CA VAL A 354 0.04 -8.60 13.40
C VAL A 354 -0.98 -7.58 12.89
N ILE A 355 -0.95 -6.37 13.44
CA ILE A 355 -1.79 -5.25 13.01
C ILE A 355 -0.90 -4.21 12.32
N ILE A 356 -1.21 -3.86 11.06
CA ILE A 356 -0.40 -2.91 10.30
C ILE A 356 -0.90 -1.49 10.55
N LEU A 357 -0.08 -0.66 11.20
CA LEU A 357 -0.32 0.75 11.44
C LEU A 357 0.31 1.59 10.30
N THR A 358 -0.50 1.94 9.33
CA THR A 358 -0.11 2.35 7.97
C THR A 358 0.49 3.75 7.82
N GLY A 359 0.11 4.69 8.68
CA GLY A 359 0.54 6.08 8.56
C GLY A 359 0.51 6.85 9.88
N THR A 360 1.32 7.89 9.96
CA THR A 360 1.48 8.73 11.16
C THR A 360 0.30 9.68 11.39
N GLY A 361 -0.09 9.87 12.64
CA GLY A 361 -1.08 10.85 13.07
C GLY A 361 -0.64 12.31 12.90
N LEU A 362 0.67 12.57 12.79
CA LEU A 362 1.21 13.91 12.59
C LEU A 362 0.75 14.59 11.29
N LYS A 363 0.22 13.82 10.35
CA LYS A 363 -0.34 14.31 9.07
C LYS A 363 -1.86 14.40 9.06
N THR A 364 -2.49 14.21 10.20
CA THR A 364 -3.95 14.22 10.35
C THR A 364 -4.41 15.57 10.92
N THR A 365 -5.39 16.17 10.27
CA THR A 365 -6.11 17.29 10.85
C THR A 365 -7.39 16.73 11.46
N LEU A 366 -7.37 16.42 12.75
CA LEU A 366 -8.61 16.13 13.48
C LEU A 366 -9.39 17.44 13.59
N ARG A 367 -10.53 17.52 12.90
CA ARG A 367 -11.48 18.60 13.17
C ARG A 367 -12.05 18.32 14.57
N SER A 368 -11.76 19.20 15.53
CA SER A 368 -12.56 19.26 16.75
C SER A 368 -14.00 19.53 16.34
N LYS A 369 -14.92 18.62 16.71
CA LYS A 369 -16.36 18.92 16.63
C LYS A 369 -16.70 19.97 17.64
#